data_065369f9a29892b1bf5e072b09dd7f81
#
_entry.id   065369f9a29892b1bf5e072b09dd7f81
#
_cell.length_a   1.000
_cell.length_b   1.000
_cell.length_c   1.000
_cell.angle_alpha   90.00
_cell.angle_beta   90.00
_cell.angle_gamma   90.00
#
_symmetry.space_group_name_H-M   'P 1'
#
loop_
_entity.id
_entity.type
_entity.pdbx_description
1 polymer ?
#
loop_
_entity_poly.entity_id
_entity_poly.type
_entity_poly.pdbx_seq_one_letter_code
_entity_poly.pdbx_strand_id
1 'polypeptide(L)'
;MTTVTFVPLDPDLEPPSYAKPGDAGADLRSAIDTVIAPGERVLVPTGIALALPEGFVGLIHPRSGLALRHGLSIVNTPGTIDAGYRGEIKVLLINLDPHESINIERGDRIAQLIVQRFESVTFLATDELPDSERGAGGYGSSGGHQSIDSLSDGKATV
;
A
#
# COMPACT_ATOMS: atom_id res chain seq x y z
N MET A 1 23.17 -0.52 -7.84
CA MET A 1 22.20 -0.79 -6.74
C MET A 1 21.91 0.53 -6.05
N THR A 2 20.65 0.84 -5.78
CA THR A 2 20.27 2.08 -5.07
C THR A 2 20.39 1.85 -3.56
N THR A 3 20.98 2.79 -2.84
CA THR A 3 21.11 2.74 -1.38
C THR A 3 20.05 3.66 -0.75
N VAL A 4 19.31 3.15 0.21
CA VAL A 4 18.41 3.91 1.08
C VAL A 4 19.01 3.93 2.47
N THR A 5 19.22 5.11 3.04
CA THR A 5 19.67 5.23 4.42
C THR A 5 18.47 5.27 5.35
N PHE A 6 18.61 4.71 6.54
CA PHE A 6 17.57 4.74 7.56
C PHE A 6 18.15 4.95 8.96
N VAL A 7 17.29 5.42 9.86
CA VAL A 7 17.58 5.55 11.29
C VAL A 7 16.70 4.54 12.02
N PRO A 8 17.27 3.60 12.81
CA PRO A 8 16.49 2.78 13.72
C PRO A 8 16.03 3.65 14.90
N LEU A 9 14.72 3.83 15.02
CA LEU A 9 14.09 4.50 16.16
C LEU A 9 13.79 3.50 17.27
N ASP A 10 13.69 2.23 16.91
CA ASP A 10 13.65 1.08 17.81
C ASP A 10 14.81 0.13 17.41
N PRO A 11 15.96 0.21 18.10
CA PRO A 11 17.16 -0.53 17.71
C PRO A 11 17.08 -2.04 17.95
N ASP A 12 16.09 -2.50 18.74
CA ASP A 12 15.86 -3.93 19.01
C ASP A 12 14.96 -4.59 17.95
N LEU A 13 14.41 -3.83 17.00
CA LEU A 13 13.69 -4.37 15.88
C LEU A 13 14.62 -4.68 14.72
N GLU A 14 14.36 -5.80 14.03
CA GLU A 14 15.05 -6.10 12.78
C GLU A 14 14.76 -5.01 11.73
N PRO A 15 15.79 -4.52 11.02
CA PRO A 15 15.61 -3.54 9.96
C PRO A 15 14.80 -4.12 8.78
N PRO A 16 14.29 -3.25 7.88
CA PRO A 16 13.63 -3.70 6.67
C PRO A 16 14.51 -4.67 5.89
N SER A 17 13.98 -5.81 5.52
CA SER A 17 14.74 -6.87 4.86
C SER A 17 13.90 -7.61 3.82
N TYR A 18 14.56 -8.11 2.77
CA TYR A 18 13.94 -8.99 1.79
C TYR A 18 13.96 -10.43 2.33
N ALA A 19 12.81 -11.10 2.30
CA ALA A 19 12.72 -12.48 2.77
C ALA A 19 13.47 -13.46 1.87
N LYS A 20 13.54 -13.18 0.56
CA LYS A 20 14.24 -13.99 -0.43
C LYS A 20 14.97 -13.11 -1.45
N PRO A 21 16.07 -13.61 -2.06
CA PRO A 21 16.66 -12.95 -3.20
C PRO A 21 15.65 -12.77 -4.35
N GLY A 22 15.54 -11.53 -4.86
CA GLY A 22 14.61 -11.18 -5.92
C GLY A 22 13.25 -10.66 -5.46
N ASP A 23 12.95 -10.68 -4.17
CA ASP A 23 11.75 -10.02 -3.63
C ASP A 23 11.83 -8.51 -3.91
N ALA A 24 10.70 -7.91 -4.29
CA ALA A 24 10.61 -6.47 -4.52
C ALA A 24 10.24 -5.70 -3.25
N GLY A 25 9.55 -6.33 -2.31
CA GLY A 25 9.09 -5.73 -1.06
C GLY A 25 9.98 -6.11 0.11
N ALA A 26 10.53 -5.11 0.80
CA ALA A 26 11.21 -5.29 2.08
C ALA A 26 10.17 -5.32 3.21
N ASP A 27 10.21 -6.33 4.06
CA ASP A 27 9.26 -6.45 5.18
C ASP A 27 9.43 -5.30 6.18
N LEU A 28 8.30 -4.74 6.61
CA LEU A 28 8.19 -3.77 7.72
C LEU A 28 7.52 -4.44 8.91
N ARG A 29 8.08 -4.18 10.10
CA ARG A 29 7.62 -4.79 11.33
C ARG A 29 6.85 -3.81 12.22
N SER A 30 5.97 -4.33 13.06
CA SER A 30 5.33 -3.56 14.12
C SER A 30 6.31 -3.24 15.24
N ALA A 31 6.34 -1.98 15.68
CA ALA A 31 7.10 -1.59 16.88
C ALA A 31 6.29 -1.74 18.19
N ILE A 32 5.03 -2.13 18.09
CA ILE A 32 4.12 -2.25 19.24
C ILE A 32 3.28 -3.51 19.17
N ASP A 33 2.76 -3.93 20.33
CA ASP A 33 1.63 -4.84 20.40
C ASP A 33 0.34 -4.05 20.22
N THR A 34 -0.62 -4.59 19.46
CA THR A 34 -1.94 -3.99 19.30
C THR A 34 -2.96 -5.01 18.87
N VAL A 35 -4.23 -4.72 19.12
CA VAL A 35 -5.38 -5.51 18.67
C VAL A 35 -6.23 -4.63 17.77
N ILE A 36 -6.61 -5.16 16.62
CA ILE A 36 -7.46 -4.47 15.64
C ILE A 36 -8.78 -5.22 15.56
N ALA A 37 -9.84 -4.66 16.13
CA ALA A 37 -11.17 -5.26 16.08
C ALA A 37 -11.75 -5.20 14.63
N PRO A 38 -12.78 -6.02 14.34
CA PRO A 38 -13.45 -6.00 13.04
C PRO A 38 -13.85 -4.60 12.59
N GLY A 39 -13.41 -4.19 11.39
CA GLY A 39 -13.68 -2.89 10.80
C GLY A 39 -12.86 -1.72 11.38
N GLU A 40 -12.08 -1.95 12.42
CA GLU A 40 -11.21 -0.92 13.00
C GLU A 40 -9.94 -0.68 12.18
N ARG A 41 -9.38 0.53 12.34
CA ARG A 41 -8.08 0.91 11.79
C ARG A 41 -7.17 1.44 12.88
N VAL A 42 -5.90 1.09 12.82
CA VAL A 42 -4.86 1.50 13.77
C VAL A 42 -3.62 1.98 13.03
N LEU A 43 -3.04 3.09 13.46
CA LEU A 43 -1.77 3.58 12.96
C LEU A 43 -0.63 2.93 13.74
N VAL A 44 0.08 2.00 13.09
CA VAL A 44 1.12 1.18 13.72
C VAL A 44 2.50 1.73 13.36
N PRO A 45 3.32 2.10 14.35
CA PRO A 45 4.70 2.51 14.13
C PRO A 45 5.57 1.32 13.71
N THR A 46 6.61 1.58 12.92
CA THR A 46 7.55 0.55 12.44
C THR A 46 8.94 0.67 13.06
N GLY A 47 9.17 1.68 13.90
CA GLY A 47 10.45 1.90 14.56
C GLY A 47 11.57 2.36 13.62
N ILE A 48 11.28 2.84 12.41
CA ILE A 48 12.27 3.35 11.48
C ILE A 48 11.87 4.69 10.86
N ALA A 49 12.87 5.51 10.56
CA ALA A 49 12.76 6.63 9.64
C ALA A 49 13.78 6.42 8.51
N LEU A 50 13.46 6.80 7.28
CA LEU A 50 14.35 6.58 6.15
C LEU A 50 14.48 7.83 5.27
N ALA A 51 15.55 7.88 4.48
CA ALA A 51 15.78 8.89 3.48
C ALA A 51 15.89 8.25 2.09
N LEU A 52 14.89 8.47 1.27
CA LEU A 52 14.89 8.07 -0.12
C LEU A 52 15.71 9.06 -0.96
N PRO A 53 16.46 8.61 -1.95
CA PRO A 53 17.10 9.49 -2.93
C PRO A 53 16.04 10.24 -3.77
N GLU A 54 16.40 11.41 -4.30
CA GLU A 54 15.56 12.13 -5.26
C GLU A 54 15.23 11.24 -6.48
N GLY A 55 14.01 11.37 -7.01
CA GLY A 55 13.49 10.56 -8.10
C GLY A 55 13.04 9.16 -7.69
N PHE A 56 12.99 8.87 -6.37
CA PHE A 56 12.45 7.63 -5.85
C PHE A 56 11.28 7.88 -4.90
N VAL A 57 10.36 6.92 -4.88
CA VAL A 57 9.23 6.84 -3.97
C VAL A 57 9.27 5.51 -3.21
N GLY A 58 8.88 5.55 -1.94
CA GLY A 58 8.59 4.36 -1.16
C GLY A 58 7.09 4.08 -1.17
N LEU A 59 6.72 2.86 -1.53
CA LEU A 59 5.32 2.42 -1.54
C LEU A 59 5.12 1.34 -0.49
N ILE A 60 4.19 1.60 0.42
CA ILE A 60 3.84 0.66 1.49
C ILE A 60 2.64 -0.15 1.04
N HIS A 61 2.84 -1.46 0.90
CA HIS A 61 1.82 -2.41 0.46
C HIS A 61 1.45 -3.40 1.56
N PRO A 62 0.19 -3.90 1.56
CA PRO A 62 -0.19 -5.04 2.37
C PRO A 62 0.63 -6.29 2.01
N ARG A 63 0.67 -7.24 2.93
CA ARG A 63 1.22 -8.57 2.69
C ARG A 63 0.10 -9.52 2.28
N SER A 64 0.23 -10.14 1.11
CA SER A 64 -0.80 -11.01 0.53
C SER A 64 -1.26 -12.12 1.47
N GLY A 65 -0.33 -12.72 2.22
CA GLY A 65 -0.66 -13.78 3.17
C GLY A 65 -1.51 -13.30 4.36
N LEU A 66 -1.30 -12.09 4.86
CA LEU A 66 -2.12 -11.50 5.93
C LEU A 66 -3.47 -11.05 5.39
N ALA A 67 -3.49 -10.46 4.20
CA ALA A 67 -4.72 -10.05 3.53
C ALA A 67 -5.65 -11.25 3.29
N LEU A 68 -5.11 -12.35 2.76
CA LEU A 68 -5.90 -13.55 2.44
C LEU A 68 -6.43 -14.27 3.69
N ARG A 69 -5.57 -14.45 4.71
CA ARG A 69 -5.94 -15.29 5.87
C ARG A 69 -6.67 -14.55 6.97
N HIS A 70 -6.42 -13.25 7.11
CA HIS A 70 -6.91 -12.46 8.25
C HIS A 70 -7.64 -11.19 7.83
N GLY A 71 -7.79 -10.91 6.53
CA GLY A 71 -8.40 -9.66 6.08
C GLY A 71 -7.60 -8.40 6.45
N LEU A 72 -6.32 -8.53 6.86
CA LEU A 72 -5.50 -7.37 7.21
C LEU A 72 -5.09 -6.61 5.96
N SER A 73 -5.41 -5.32 5.91
CA SER A 73 -5.08 -4.43 4.80
C SER A 73 -4.54 -3.09 5.30
N ILE A 74 -4.27 -2.18 4.36
CA ILE A 74 -3.81 -0.82 4.62
C ILE A 74 -4.83 0.14 4.01
N VAL A 75 -5.34 1.08 4.80
CA VAL A 75 -6.44 1.98 4.38
C VAL A 75 -6.09 2.80 3.14
N ASN A 76 -4.87 3.34 3.08
CA ASN A 76 -4.38 4.20 2.01
C ASN A 76 -3.41 3.48 1.06
N THR A 77 -3.56 2.17 0.87
CA THR A 77 -2.61 1.42 0.02
C THR A 77 -2.67 1.83 -1.45
N PRO A 78 -1.51 1.99 -2.11
CA PRO A 78 -0.19 2.00 -1.52
C PRO A 78 0.09 3.30 -0.74
N GLY A 79 0.53 3.18 0.52
CA GLY A 79 0.98 4.34 1.29
C GLY A 79 2.22 4.94 0.63
N THR A 80 2.20 6.24 0.35
CA THR A 80 3.26 6.92 -0.39
C THR A 80 4.23 7.61 0.55
N ILE A 81 5.51 7.30 0.44
CA ILE A 81 6.62 7.91 1.17
C ILE A 81 7.46 8.72 0.19
N ASP A 82 7.42 10.03 0.34
CA ASP A 82 8.15 10.97 -0.49
C ASP A 82 9.65 11.00 -0.15
N ALA A 83 10.50 11.32 -1.12
CA ALA A 83 11.94 11.45 -0.92
C ALA A 83 12.31 12.49 0.15
N GLY A 84 11.49 13.53 0.34
CA GLY A 84 11.69 14.55 1.37
C GLY A 84 11.20 14.19 2.78
N TYR A 85 10.45 13.08 2.95
CA TYR A 85 9.94 12.68 4.25
C TYR A 85 11.08 12.17 5.16
N ARG A 86 11.05 12.56 6.45
CA ARG A 86 12.07 12.19 7.46
C ARG A 86 11.44 11.69 8.75
N GLY A 87 10.12 11.64 8.85
CA GLY A 87 9.42 11.11 10.02
C GLY A 87 9.47 9.58 10.07
N GLU A 88 9.02 9.05 11.20
CA GLU A 88 8.83 7.61 11.36
C GLU A 88 7.85 7.06 10.33
N ILE A 89 8.19 5.95 9.70
CA ILE A 89 7.26 5.20 8.86
C ILE A 89 6.21 4.55 9.77
N LYS A 90 4.96 4.90 9.54
CA LYS A 90 3.82 4.30 10.23
C LYS A 90 2.84 3.72 9.22
N VAL A 91 2.26 2.58 9.54
CA VAL A 91 1.34 1.86 8.67
C VAL A 91 -0.08 1.96 9.21
N LEU A 92 -1.00 2.50 8.41
CA LEU A 92 -2.41 2.61 8.76
C LEU A 92 -3.13 1.31 8.41
N LEU A 93 -3.07 0.34 9.32
CA LEU A 93 -3.71 -0.97 9.17
C LEU A 93 -5.22 -0.89 9.35
N ILE A 94 -5.94 -1.78 8.67
CA ILE A 94 -7.38 -2.01 8.84
C ILE A 94 -7.67 -3.50 8.88
N ASN A 95 -8.56 -3.91 9.77
CA ASN A 95 -9.11 -5.25 9.83
C ASN A 95 -10.40 -5.32 9.00
N LEU A 96 -10.37 -6.05 7.89
CA LEU A 96 -11.52 -6.28 7.00
C LEU A 96 -12.24 -7.61 7.31
N ASP A 97 -11.75 -8.40 8.29
CA ASP A 97 -12.50 -9.56 8.77
C ASP A 97 -13.75 -9.07 9.51
N PRO A 98 -14.95 -9.62 9.21
CA PRO A 98 -16.19 -9.15 9.82
C PRO A 98 -16.42 -9.67 11.26
N HIS A 99 -15.64 -10.64 11.73
CA HIS A 99 -15.91 -11.37 12.97
C HIS A 99 -14.73 -11.43 13.94
N GLU A 100 -13.51 -11.59 13.41
CA GLU A 100 -12.34 -11.89 14.23
C GLU A 100 -11.43 -10.66 14.40
N SER A 101 -10.99 -10.43 15.62
CA SER A 101 -9.96 -9.42 15.91
C SER A 101 -8.59 -9.94 15.48
N ILE A 102 -7.74 -9.05 15.01
CA ILE A 102 -6.36 -9.35 14.62
C ILE A 102 -5.42 -8.88 15.72
N ASN A 103 -4.68 -9.83 16.30
CA ASN A 103 -3.60 -9.52 17.24
C ASN A 103 -2.32 -9.30 16.45
N ILE A 104 -1.67 -8.18 16.69
CA ILE A 104 -0.34 -7.82 16.18
C ILE A 104 0.60 -7.76 17.37
N GLU A 105 1.68 -8.51 17.31
CA GLU A 105 2.76 -8.45 18.29
C GLU A 105 3.94 -7.62 17.77
N ARG A 106 4.67 -6.96 18.66
CA ARG A 106 5.90 -6.27 18.29
C ARG A 106 6.87 -7.24 17.61
N GLY A 107 7.40 -6.83 16.45
CA GLY A 107 8.24 -7.67 15.60
C GLY A 107 7.49 -8.37 14.47
N ASP A 108 6.18 -8.43 14.51
CA ASP A 108 5.38 -8.98 13.41
C ASP A 108 5.58 -8.19 12.12
N ARG A 109 5.69 -8.91 11.01
CA ARG A 109 5.77 -8.34 9.67
C ARG A 109 4.38 -7.93 9.18
N ILE A 110 4.07 -6.64 9.26
CA ILE A 110 2.73 -6.08 9.03
C ILE A 110 2.52 -5.51 7.62
N ALA A 111 3.59 -5.15 6.94
CA ALA A 111 3.57 -4.52 5.62
C ALA A 111 4.85 -4.83 4.85
N GLN A 112 4.95 -4.33 3.62
CA GLN A 112 6.15 -4.39 2.82
C GLN A 112 6.41 -3.04 2.12
N LEU A 113 7.68 -2.64 2.08
CA LEU A 113 8.15 -1.42 1.44
C LEU A 113 8.75 -1.75 0.07
N ILE A 114 8.23 -1.14 -0.98
CA ILE A 114 8.80 -1.17 -2.33
C ILE A 114 9.40 0.20 -2.62
N VAL A 115 10.66 0.25 -3.05
CA VAL A 115 11.33 1.47 -3.49
C VAL A 115 11.50 1.45 -4.99
N GLN A 116 10.94 2.44 -5.68
CA GLN A 116 11.00 2.52 -7.15
C GLN A 116 11.23 3.96 -7.63
N ARG A 117 11.67 4.11 -8.87
CA ARG A 117 11.72 5.40 -9.55
C ARG A 117 10.32 5.86 -9.92
N PHE A 118 10.12 7.16 -9.95
CA PHE A 118 8.89 7.78 -10.45
C PHE A 118 9.23 8.92 -11.40
N GLU A 119 8.30 9.24 -12.28
CA GLU A 119 8.40 10.39 -13.18
C GLU A 119 7.73 11.61 -12.55
N SER A 120 8.45 12.72 -12.46
CA SER A 120 7.89 14.04 -12.16
C SER A 120 7.38 14.66 -13.43
N VAL A 121 6.10 15.01 -13.46
CA VAL A 121 5.44 15.59 -14.63
C VAL A 121 5.01 17.03 -14.36
N THR A 122 4.95 17.83 -15.43
CA THR A 122 4.31 19.14 -15.41
C THR A 122 2.91 19.02 -15.98
N PHE A 123 1.91 19.45 -15.23
CA PHE A 123 0.53 19.51 -15.69
C PHE A 123 0.30 20.81 -16.47
N LEU A 124 -0.01 20.68 -17.75
CA LEU A 124 -0.35 21.80 -18.63
C LEU A 124 -1.85 21.75 -18.93
N ALA A 125 -2.56 22.81 -18.57
CA ALA A 125 -3.98 22.93 -18.94
C ALA A 125 -4.12 23.18 -20.44
N THR A 126 -5.06 22.49 -21.07
CA THR A 126 -5.43 22.63 -22.49
C THR A 126 -6.94 22.56 -22.63
N ASP A 127 -7.48 23.18 -23.67
CA ASP A 127 -8.92 23.14 -23.96
C ASP A 127 -9.36 21.77 -24.49
N GLU A 128 -8.47 21.03 -25.17
CA GLU A 128 -8.76 19.74 -25.77
C GLU A 128 -7.59 18.77 -25.54
N LEU A 129 -7.92 17.49 -25.35
CA LEU A 129 -6.94 16.41 -25.30
C LEU A 129 -6.75 15.79 -26.70
N PRO A 130 -5.55 15.27 -26.99
CA PRO A 130 -5.34 14.53 -28.24
C PRO A 130 -6.29 13.35 -28.35
N ASP A 131 -6.71 13.05 -29.59
CA ASP A 131 -7.53 11.88 -29.88
C ASP A 131 -6.83 10.58 -29.49
N SER A 132 -7.61 9.59 -29.04
CA SER A 132 -7.14 8.25 -28.78
C SER A 132 -8.17 7.20 -29.22
N GLU A 133 -7.71 6.01 -29.59
CA GLU A 133 -8.61 4.89 -29.98
C GLU A 133 -9.60 4.52 -28.88
N ARG A 134 -9.21 4.70 -27.61
CA ARG A 134 -10.06 4.42 -26.45
C ARG A 134 -11.08 5.54 -26.19
N GLY A 135 -10.77 6.78 -26.55
CA GLY A 135 -11.58 7.96 -26.26
C GLY A 135 -11.95 8.07 -24.78
N ALA A 136 -13.21 8.41 -24.50
CA ALA A 136 -13.74 8.51 -23.15
C ALA A 136 -14.22 7.16 -22.55
N GLY A 137 -14.00 6.03 -23.24
CA GLY A 137 -14.43 4.72 -22.77
C GLY A 137 -13.73 4.28 -21.49
N GLY A 138 -14.53 4.00 -20.44
CA GLY A 138 -14.06 3.52 -19.14
C GLY A 138 -15.06 2.52 -18.55
N TYR A 139 -14.86 2.15 -17.27
CA TYR A 139 -15.80 1.35 -16.46
C TYR A 139 -16.35 0.09 -17.13
N GLY A 140 -15.49 -0.71 -17.78
CA GLY A 140 -15.88 -1.97 -18.41
C GLY A 140 -16.17 -1.87 -19.90
N SER A 141 -15.86 -0.74 -20.57
CA SER A 141 -16.03 -0.58 -22.02
C SER A 141 -15.32 -1.65 -22.88
N SER A 142 -14.38 -2.40 -22.30
CA SER A 142 -13.68 -3.54 -22.94
C SER A 142 -14.36 -4.88 -22.73
N GLY A 143 -15.51 -4.95 -22.03
CA GLY A 143 -16.21 -6.17 -21.66
C GLY A 143 -15.47 -7.03 -20.63
N GLY A 144 -16.08 -8.10 -20.13
CA GLY A 144 -15.34 -9.03 -19.28
C GLY A 144 -16.12 -9.97 -18.37
N HIS A 145 -17.39 -9.71 -18.07
CA HIS A 145 -18.16 -10.56 -17.13
C HIS A 145 -19.60 -10.81 -17.62
N GLN A 146 -19.74 -11.59 -18.67
CA GLN A 146 -21.06 -11.90 -19.25
C GLN A 146 -22.11 -12.42 -18.24
N SER A 147 -21.68 -13.13 -17.18
CA SER A 147 -22.58 -13.64 -16.15
C SER A 147 -23.00 -12.59 -15.10
N ILE A 148 -22.23 -11.51 -14.91
CA ILE A 148 -22.57 -10.42 -13.99
C ILE A 148 -23.34 -9.32 -14.75
N ASP A 149 -22.99 -9.05 -15.99
CA ASP A 149 -23.66 -8.06 -16.83
C ASP A 149 -25.13 -8.45 -17.13
N SER A 150 -25.43 -9.77 -17.21
CA SER A 150 -26.81 -10.26 -17.37
C SER A 150 -27.72 -10.02 -16.17
N LEU A 151 -27.15 -9.69 -14.98
CA LEU A 151 -27.88 -9.35 -13.76
C LEU A 151 -28.10 -7.84 -13.59
N SER A 152 -27.41 -7.00 -14.37
CA SER A 152 -27.44 -5.53 -14.25
C SER A 152 -28.50 -4.85 -15.13
N ASP A 153 -29.06 -5.52 -16.13
CA ASP A 153 -30.10 -4.96 -17.00
C ASP A 153 -31.44 -4.69 -16.30
N GLY A 154 -31.52 -4.92 -14.99
CA GLY A 154 -32.69 -4.65 -14.15
C GLY A 154 -32.58 -3.42 -13.22
N LYS A 155 -31.41 -2.79 -13.06
CA LYS A 155 -31.25 -1.65 -12.12
C LYS A 155 -30.14 -0.69 -12.57
N ALA A 156 -30.43 0.19 -13.49
CA ALA A 156 -29.68 1.43 -13.64
C ALA A 156 -30.64 2.54 -14.07
N THR A 157 -31.35 3.09 -13.09
CA THR A 157 -31.94 4.42 -13.21
C THR A 157 -31.39 5.23 -12.03
N VAL A 158 -30.38 6.04 -12.28
CA VAL A 158 -30.04 7.24 -11.53
C VAL A 158 -29.72 8.32 -12.54
#